data_bf748f8305862bb27db757a014c9ba8e
#
_entry.id   bf748f8305862bb27db757a014c9ba8e
#
_cell.length_a   1.000
_cell.length_b   1.000
_cell.length_c   1.000
_cell.angle_alpha   90.00
_cell.angle_beta   90.00
_cell.angle_gamma   90.00
#
_symmetry.space_group_name_H-M   'P 1'
#
loop_
_entity.id
_entity.type
_entity.pdbx_description
1 polymer ?
#
loop_
_entity_poly.entity_id
_entity_poly.type
_entity_poly.pdbx_seq_one_letter_code
_entity_poly.pdbx_strand_id
1 'polypeptide(L)'
;MLNKGVYEHIINQEIDKAINEAVQQELVCKLKEIDNAEAPQILANYLAKAIRKKLEETEEQQDRVDLINNILSKVGVIDELQIKEPTNLLAEVINSQQAILQSKSNTETIRPVSGFRVSNLFTGGGSTLSLGEEIRREIASADEICFIVSFLKLSGLRILLDDLRKFCEQEGHRLRVITTTYCGATQGKAVEQLAALPNTSIRISYNADIEHL
;
A
#
# COMPACT_ATOMS: atom_id res chain seq x y z
N MET A 1 5.40 -14.06 30.81
CA MET A 1 6.27 -15.26 30.75
C MET A 1 6.50 -15.65 29.31
N LEU A 2 7.75 -15.83 28.86
CA LEU A 2 8.10 -16.29 27.51
C LEU A 2 8.03 -17.82 27.45
N ASN A 3 7.39 -18.34 26.40
CA ASN A 3 7.37 -19.78 26.11
C ASN A 3 8.49 -20.14 25.13
N LYS A 4 8.75 -21.44 24.92
CA LYS A 4 9.68 -21.89 23.88
C LYS A 4 9.13 -21.50 22.52
N GLY A 5 9.93 -20.78 21.69
CA GLY A 5 9.49 -20.30 20.38
C GLY A 5 10.53 -19.41 19.71
N VAL A 6 10.17 -18.90 18.54
CA VAL A 6 10.94 -17.91 17.80
C VAL A 6 10.26 -16.56 18.00
N TYR A 7 11.06 -15.54 18.31
CA TYR A 7 10.59 -14.20 18.64
C TYR A 7 11.32 -13.17 17.79
N GLU A 8 10.60 -12.10 17.42
CA GLU A 8 11.13 -10.92 16.74
C GLU A 8 10.58 -9.68 17.44
N HIS A 9 11.08 -9.45 18.66
CA HIS A 9 10.66 -8.35 19.51
C HIS A 9 11.83 -7.42 19.83
N ILE A 10 11.58 -6.11 19.76
CA ILE A 10 12.49 -5.12 20.34
C ILE A 10 12.49 -5.34 21.86
N ILE A 11 13.68 -5.35 22.45
CA ILE A 11 13.83 -5.50 23.89
C ILE A 11 13.49 -4.17 24.56
N ASN A 12 12.26 -4.05 25.05
CA ASN A 12 11.81 -2.98 25.92
C ASN A 12 11.83 -3.46 27.37
N GLN A 13 11.42 -2.63 28.34
CA GLN A 13 11.44 -2.98 29.76
C GLN A 13 10.59 -4.22 30.10
N GLU A 14 9.48 -4.44 29.39
CA GLU A 14 8.61 -5.60 29.59
C GLU A 14 9.27 -6.88 29.08
N ILE A 15 9.84 -6.84 27.88
CA ILE A 15 10.56 -7.98 27.29
C ILE A 15 11.82 -8.30 28.09
N ASP A 16 12.55 -7.30 28.57
CA ASP A 16 13.72 -7.51 29.40
C ASP A 16 13.37 -8.25 30.70
N LYS A 17 12.30 -7.86 31.40
CA LYS A 17 11.79 -8.58 32.56
C LYS A 17 11.41 -10.01 32.21
N ALA A 18 10.71 -10.21 31.09
CA ALA A 18 10.28 -11.54 30.67
C ALA A 18 11.47 -12.45 30.28
N ILE A 19 12.56 -11.89 29.74
CA ILE A 19 13.82 -12.58 29.48
C ILE A 19 14.44 -13.03 30.81
N ASN A 20 14.54 -12.15 31.82
CA ASN A 20 15.09 -12.46 33.12
C ASN A 20 14.29 -13.55 33.84
N GLU A 21 12.95 -13.50 33.75
CA GLU A 21 12.08 -14.57 34.28
C GLU A 21 12.31 -15.91 33.57
N ALA A 22 12.48 -15.89 32.24
CA ALA A 22 12.74 -17.10 31.46
C ALA A 22 14.08 -17.73 31.82
N VAL A 23 15.14 -16.93 32.04
CA VAL A 23 16.44 -17.39 32.46
C VAL A 23 16.38 -18.04 33.86
N GLN A 24 15.58 -17.51 34.80
CA GLN A 24 15.36 -18.12 36.11
C GLN A 24 14.67 -19.49 36.02
N GLN A 25 13.98 -19.79 34.91
CA GLN A 25 13.35 -21.07 34.60
C GLN A 25 14.24 -21.98 33.73
N GLU A 26 15.54 -21.75 33.72
CA GLU A 26 16.53 -22.52 32.96
C GLU A 26 16.32 -22.45 31.41
N LEU A 27 15.59 -21.45 30.90
CA LEU A 27 15.47 -21.23 29.48
C LEU A 27 16.62 -20.35 28.98
N VAL A 28 17.10 -20.63 27.75
CA VAL A 28 18.14 -19.85 27.11
C VAL A 28 17.50 -18.90 26.11
N CYS A 29 17.67 -17.60 26.33
CA CYS A 29 17.23 -16.55 25.40
C CYS A 29 18.41 -16.15 24.50
N LYS A 30 18.26 -16.37 23.17
CA LYS A 30 19.25 -15.93 22.17
C LYS A 30 18.85 -14.55 21.66
N LEU A 31 19.77 -13.61 21.74
CA LEU A 31 19.60 -12.25 21.22
C LEU A 31 20.30 -12.13 19.87
N LYS A 32 19.74 -11.32 18.97
CA LYS A 32 20.31 -10.97 17.69
C LYS A 32 20.44 -9.44 17.61
N GLU A 33 21.56 -8.97 17.15
CA GLU A 33 21.75 -7.55 16.86
C GLU A 33 20.85 -7.11 15.69
N ILE A 34 20.32 -5.90 15.80
CA ILE A 34 19.56 -5.28 14.71
C ILE A 34 20.58 -4.75 13.69
N ASP A 35 20.43 -5.14 12.43
CA ASP A 35 21.24 -4.58 11.35
C ASP A 35 21.02 -3.05 11.27
N ASN A 36 22.10 -2.30 11.15
CA ASN A 36 22.07 -0.84 11.05
C ASN A 36 21.24 -0.34 9.85
N ALA A 37 21.20 -1.09 8.75
CA ALA A 37 20.39 -0.74 7.59
C ALA A 37 18.89 -0.93 7.84
N GLU A 38 18.50 -1.90 8.67
CA GLU A 38 17.11 -2.22 9.01
C GLU A 38 16.62 -1.46 10.24
N ALA A 39 17.51 -1.00 11.10
CA ALA A 39 17.20 -0.37 12.39
C ALA A 39 16.20 0.80 12.27
N PRO A 40 16.34 1.75 11.31
CA PRO A 40 15.39 2.85 11.20
C PRO A 40 13.96 2.36 10.95
N GLN A 41 13.78 1.37 10.08
CA GLN A 41 12.46 0.82 9.75
C GLN A 41 11.86 0.05 10.93
N ILE A 42 12.66 -0.77 11.62
CA ILE A 42 12.23 -1.55 12.79
C ILE A 42 11.79 -0.63 13.92
N LEU A 43 12.58 0.41 14.22
CA LEU A 43 12.28 1.37 15.28
C LEU A 43 11.07 2.23 14.93
N ALA A 44 10.94 2.68 13.68
CA ALA A 44 9.78 3.43 13.23
C ALA A 44 8.48 2.61 13.33
N ASN A 45 8.52 1.33 12.95
CA ASN A 45 7.38 0.42 13.07
C ASN A 45 6.99 0.17 14.52
N TYR A 46 7.98 0.05 15.41
CA TYR A 46 7.73 -0.09 16.84
C TYR A 46 7.02 1.14 17.41
N LEU A 47 7.53 2.34 17.09
CA LEU A 47 6.92 3.60 17.50
C LEU A 47 5.50 3.74 16.94
N ALA A 48 5.30 3.45 15.65
CA ALA A 48 3.98 3.52 15.01
C ALA A 48 2.95 2.61 15.69
N LYS A 49 3.33 1.40 16.13
CA LYS A 49 2.45 0.52 16.90
C LYS A 49 2.04 1.12 18.24
N ALA A 50 3.00 1.72 18.96
CA ALA A 50 2.73 2.35 20.25
C ALA A 50 1.80 3.56 20.10
N ILE A 51 2.06 4.41 19.10
CA ILE A 51 1.23 5.57 18.78
C ILE A 51 -0.19 5.13 18.40
N ARG A 52 -0.32 4.12 17.53
CA ARG A 52 -1.64 3.60 17.11
C ARG A 52 -2.46 3.17 18.32
N LYS A 53 -1.87 2.36 19.21
CA LYS A 53 -2.55 1.92 20.44
C LYS A 53 -3.04 3.12 21.27
N LYS A 54 -2.18 4.13 21.44
CA LYS A 54 -2.55 5.32 22.20
C LYS A 54 -3.67 6.12 21.54
N LEU A 55 -3.66 6.25 20.21
CA LEU A 55 -4.72 6.93 19.45
C LEU A 55 -6.06 6.18 19.53
N GLU A 56 -6.04 4.84 19.56
CA GLU A 56 -7.25 4.02 19.73
C GLU A 56 -7.86 4.20 21.13
N GLU A 57 -7.04 4.40 22.16
CA GLU A 57 -7.47 4.66 23.53
C GLU A 57 -7.95 6.11 23.76
N THR A 58 -7.67 7.04 22.84
CA THR A 58 -8.04 8.45 22.93
C THR A 58 -9.38 8.66 22.23
N GLU A 59 -10.39 9.14 22.92
CA GLU A 59 -11.75 9.29 22.38
C GLU A 59 -11.89 10.53 21.50
N GLU A 60 -11.39 11.67 21.99
CA GLU A 60 -11.55 12.97 21.33
C GLU A 60 -10.60 13.13 20.14
N GLN A 61 -11.15 13.58 19.02
CA GLN A 61 -10.37 13.76 17.77
C GLN A 61 -9.30 14.84 17.93
N GLN A 62 -9.59 15.92 18.67
CA GLN A 62 -8.64 16.99 18.91
C GLN A 62 -7.44 16.49 19.73
N ASP A 63 -7.68 15.71 20.77
CA ASP A 63 -6.61 15.14 21.60
C ASP A 63 -5.69 14.21 20.81
N ARG A 64 -6.25 13.47 19.83
CA ARG A 64 -5.46 12.66 18.89
C ARG A 64 -4.52 13.53 18.05
N VAL A 65 -5.03 14.64 17.51
CA VAL A 65 -4.23 15.57 16.71
C VAL A 65 -3.17 16.24 17.57
N ASP A 66 -3.51 16.69 18.78
CA ASP A 66 -2.57 17.33 19.70
C ASP A 66 -1.44 16.37 20.10
N LEU A 67 -1.76 15.08 20.32
CA LEU A 67 -0.76 14.05 20.56
C LEU A 67 0.21 13.92 19.38
N ILE A 68 -0.31 13.85 18.15
CA ILE A 68 0.52 13.74 16.94
C ILE A 68 1.37 14.98 16.75
N ASN A 69 0.79 16.20 16.87
CA ASN A 69 1.52 17.45 16.73
C ASN A 69 2.63 17.60 17.78
N ASN A 70 2.39 17.15 19.01
CA ASN A 70 3.40 17.10 20.06
C ASN A 70 4.57 16.16 19.71
N ILE A 71 4.28 15.00 19.10
CA ILE A 71 5.30 14.08 18.65
C ILE A 71 6.11 14.71 17.51
N LEU A 72 5.45 15.26 16.49
CA LEU A 72 6.08 15.93 15.35
C LEU A 72 7.04 17.03 15.81
N SER A 73 6.61 17.88 16.75
CA SER A 73 7.43 18.93 17.34
C SER A 73 8.68 18.38 18.03
N LYS A 74 8.58 17.27 18.77
CA LYS A 74 9.71 16.63 19.46
C LYS A 74 10.72 15.99 18.50
N VAL A 75 10.27 15.54 17.33
CA VAL A 75 11.14 14.97 16.28
C VAL A 75 11.80 16.07 15.43
N GLY A 76 11.47 17.33 15.69
CA GLY A 76 12.02 18.47 14.95
C GLY A 76 11.45 18.64 13.55
N VAL A 77 10.23 18.13 13.34
CA VAL A 77 9.50 18.31 12.08
C VAL A 77 9.01 19.74 11.99
N ILE A 78 9.16 20.33 10.80
CA ILE A 78 8.78 21.72 10.51
C ILE A 78 7.28 21.96 10.72
N ASP A 79 6.92 23.16 11.13
CA ASP A 79 5.54 23.56 11.46
C ASP A 79 4.53 23.32 10.33
N GLU A 80 4.99 23.31 9.06
CA GLU A 80 4.18 23.05 7.88
C GLU A 80 3.57 21.64 7.84
N LEU A 81 4.16 20.67 8.55
CA LEU A 81 3.65 19.30 8.65
C LEU A 81 2.74 19.06 9.85
N GLN A 82 2.49 20.08 10.67
CA GLN A 82 1.53 19.96 11.75
C GLN A 82 0.10 19.87 11.21
N ILE A 83 -0.69 19.00 11.82
CA ILE A 83 -2.09 18.79 11.45
C ILE A 83 -2.90 19.99 11.93
N LYS A 84 -3.62 20.65 11.03
CA LYS A 84 -4.50 21.78 11.33
C LYS A 84 -5.97 21.38 11.43
N GLU A 85 -6.37 20.41 10.63
CA GLU A 85 -7.76 19.96 10.54
C GLU A 85 -7.92 18.54 11.09
N PRO A 86 -8.50 18.38 12.28
CA PRO A 86 -8.57 17.08 12.95
C PRO A 86 -9.56 16.10 12.32
N THR A 87 -10.55 16.60 11.57
CA THR A 87 -11.68 15.79 11.09
C THR A 87 -11.73 15.60 9.59
N ASN A 88 -11.00 16.42 8.83
CA ASN A 88 -11.10 16.43 7.38
C ASN A 88 -9.83 15.92 6.69
N LEU A 89 -10.02 15.21 5.60
CA LEU A 89 -8.97 14.84 4.66
C LEU A 89 -9.20 15.59 3.35
N LEU A 90 -8.15 16.10 2.73
CA LEU A 90 -8.24 16.55 1.35
C LEU A 90 -8.49 15.33 0.46
N ALA A 91 -9.70 15.21 -0.03
CA ALA A 91 -10.14 14.06 -0.83
C ALA A 91 -10.05 14.31 -2.33
N GLU A 92 -10.24 15.56 -2.77
CA GLU A 92 -10.34 15.89 -4.19
C GLU A 92 -10.04 17.38 -4.44
N VAL A 93 -9.43 17.65 -5.58
CA VAL A 93 -9.27 19.02 -6.11
C VAL A 93 -9.81 19.03 -7.52
N ILE A 94 -10.85 19.81 -7.77
CA ILE A 94 -11.50 19.97 -9.09
C ILE A 94 -11.67 21.44 -9.43
N ASN A 95 -11.81 21.73 -10.72
CA ASN A 95 -12.15 23.09 -11.14
C ASN A 95 -13.65 23.41 -10.93
N SER A 96 -13.99 24.69 -10.95
CA SER A 96 -15.36 25.15 -10.69
C SER A 96 -16.40 24.58 -11.66
N GLN A 97 -16.04 24.34 -12.93
CA GLN A 97 -16.95 23.76 -13.91
C GLN A 97 -17.25 22.29 -13.61
N GLN A 98 -16.22 21.53 -13.23
CA GLN A 98 -16.40 20.13 -12.78
C GLN A 98 -17.26 20.07 -11.51
N ALA A 99 -17.05 20.95 -10.54
CA ALA A 99 -17.86 21.02 -9.34
C ALA A 99 -19.35 21.26 -9.66
N ILE A 100 -19.65 22.16 -10.59
CA ILE A 100 -21.03 22.42 -11.05
C ILE A 100 -21.63 21.18 -11.75
N LEU A 101 -20.86 20.50 -12.59
CA LEU A 101 -21.32 19.31 -13.29
C LEU A 101 -21.59 18.16 -12.31
N GLN A 102 -20.71 17.93 -11.37
CA GLN A 102 -20.88 16.92 -10.32
C GLN A 102 -22.11 17.19 -9.47
N SER A 103 -22.33 18.44 -9.04
CA SER A 103 -23.51 18.81 -8.25
C SER A 103 -24.83 18.63 -9.01
N LYS A 104 -24.83 18.85 -10.34
CA LYS A 104 -26.02 18.68 -11.20
C LYS A 104 -26.32 17.21 -11.54
N SER A 105 -25.27 16.41 -11.73
CA SER A 105 -25.40 15.00 -12.11
C SER A 105 -25.42 14.04 -10.91
N ASN A 106 -25.17 14.54 -9.70
CA ASN A 106 -24.94 13.74 -8.49
C ASN A 106 -23.89 12.64 -8.70
N THR A 107 -22.87 12.95 -9.50
CA THR A 107 -21.79 12.01 -9.88
C THR A 107 -20.55 12.35 -9.10
N GLU A 108 -20.11 11.42 -8.26
CA GLU A 108 -18.85 11.54 -7.52
C GLU A 108 -17.67 11.13 -8.42
N THR A 109 -16.49 11.68 -8.15
CA THR A 109 -15.24 11.22 -8.79
C THR A 109 -14.99 9.76 -8.42
N ILE A 110 -14.70 8.95 -9.43
CA ILE A 110 -14.35 7.54 -9.22
C ILE A 110 -13.02 7.48 -8.46
N ARG A 111 -13.03 6.78 -7.34
CA ARG A 111 -11.83 6.53 -6.53
C ARG A 111 -11.86 5.12 -5.94
N PRO A 112 -10.69 4.57 -5.54
CA PRO A 112 -10.63 3.31 -4.83
C PRO A 112 -11.45 3.33 -3.55
N VAL A 113 -12.20 2.28 -3.28
CA VAL A 113 -12.98 2.13 -2.03
C VAL A 113 -12.04 1.88 -0.85
N SER A 114 -10.96 1.15 -1.09
CA SER A 114 -9.89 0.91 -0.11
C SER A 114 -9.16 2.19 0.29
N GLY A 115 -9.27 3.26 -0.48
CA GLY A 115 -8.50 4.49 -0.32
C GLY A 115 -7.00 4.25 -0.52
N PHE A 116 -6.16 5.25 -0.22
CA PHE A 116 -4.70 5.16 -0.33
C PHE A 116 -4.07 4.46 0.88
N ARG A 117 -4.54 3.28 1.23
CA ARG A 117 -4.01 2.49 2.35
C ARG A 117 -2.79 1.69 1.91
N VAL A 118 -1.91 1.38 2.88
CA VAL A 118 -0.67 0.63 2.63
C VAL A 118 -0.95 -0.79 2.13
N SER A 119 -2.01 -1.44 2.62
CA SER A 119 -2.41 -2.78 2.18
C SER A 119 -3.89 -3.06 2.45
N ASN A 120 -4.50 -3.86 1.58
CA ASN A 120 -5.85 -4.36 1.73
C ASN A 120 -5.90 -5.86 1.39
N LEU A 121 -6.83 -6.59 2.02
CA LEU A 121 -7.09 -7.98 1.74
C LEU A 121 -8.45 -8.12 1.03
N PHE A 122 -8.44 -8.70 -0.18
CA PHE A 122 -9.63 -9.00 -0.95
C PHE A 122 -9.92 -10.50 -0.86
N THR A 123 -11.02 -10.86 -0.21
CA THR A 123 -11.35 -12.27 0.07
C THR A 123 -12.27 -12.91 -0.97
N GLY A 124 -12.78 -12.14 -1.94
CA GLY A 124 -13.59 -12.66 -3.05
C GLY A 124 -14.97 -13.18 -2.65
N GLY A 125 -15.44 -12.89 -1.44
CA GLY A 125 -16.80 -13.25 -1.00
C GLY A 125 -17.84 -12.32 -1.61
N GLY A 126 -19.06 -12.85 -1.90
CA GLY A 126 -20.12 -12.14 -2.63
C GLY A 126 -20.69 -10.88 -1.96
N SER A 127 -20.27 -10.54 -0.75
CA SER A 127 -20.69 -9.32 -0.02
C SER A 127 -19.56 -8.30 0.14
N THR A 128 -18.36 -8.60 -0.35
CA THR A 128 -17.18 -7.74 -0.20
C THR A 128 -16.74 -7.19 -1.56
N LEU A 129 -16.06 -6.05 -1.53
CA LEU A 129 -15.44 -5.45 -2.71
C LEU A 129 -14.55 -6.47 -3.41
N SER A 130 -14.78 -6.72 -4.70
CA SER A 130 -13.95 -7.64 -5.47
C SER A 130 -12.64 -6.95 -5.89
N LEU A 131 -11.55 -7.73 -5.98
CA LEU A 131 -10.28 -7.23 -6.49
C LEU A 131 -10.43 -6.62 -7.89
N GLY A 132 -11.26 -7.23 -8.77
CA GLY A 132 -11.52 -6.73 -10.11
C GLY A 132 -12.17 -5.35 -10.13
N GLU A 133 -13.16 -5.12 -9.28
CA GLU A 133 -13.81 -3.82 -9.14
C GLU A 133 -12.86 -2.75 -8.58
N GLU A 134 -12.04 -3.13 -7.61
CA GLU A 134 -11.07 -2.19 -7.05
C GLU A 134 -10.00 -1.82 -8.08
N ILE A 135 -9.45 -2.78 -8.84
CA ILE A 135 -8.50 -2.48 -9.91
C ILE A 135 -9.12 -1.54 -10.97
N ARG A 136 -10.40 -1.71 -11.33
CA ARG A 136 -11.07 -0.78 -12.25
C ARG A 136 -11.17 0.63 -11.69
N ARG A 137 -11.44 0.78 -10.40
CA ARG A 137 -11.48 2.08 -9.73
C ARG A 137 -10.10 2.72 -9.66
N GLU A 138 -9.06 1.92 -9.37
CA GLU A 138 -7.66 2.35 -9.41
C GLU A 138 -7.27 2.83 -10.82
N ILE A 139 -7.61 2.07 -11.87
CA ILE A 139 -7.35 2.46 -13.25
C ILE A 139 -8.05 3.79 -13.60
N ALA A 140 -9.29 3.96 -13.15
CA ALA A 140 -10.09 5.14 -13.46
C ALA A 140 -9.61 6.42 -12.74
N SER A 141 -8.86 6.29 -11.65
CA SER A 141 -8.39 7.40 -10.82
C SER A 141 -6.87 7.62 -10.87
N ALA A 142 -6.13 6.78 -11.57
CA ALA A 142 -4.68 6.87 -11.67
C ALA A 142 -4.22 7.90 -12.72
N ASP A 143 -3.07 8.51 -12.52
CA ASP A 143 -2.34 9.29 -13.52
C ASP A 143 -1.31 8.43 -14.25
N GLU A 144 -0.75 7.44 -13.56
CA GLU A 144 0.22 6.49 -14.10
C GLU A 144 -0.05 5.09 -13.56
N ILE A 145 0.03 4.09 -14.44
CA ILE A 145 -0.13 2.68 -14.08
C ILE A 145 1.16 1.92 -14.38
N CYS A 146 1.64 1.16 -13.39
CA CYS A 146 2.78 0.26 -13.54
C CYS A 146 2.39 -1.15 -13.12
N PHE A 147 2.30 -2.08 -14.08
CA PHE A 147 2.09 -3.49 -13.81
C PHE A 147 3.42 -4.24 -13.84
N ILE A 148 3.74 -4.93 -12.75
CA ILE A 148 4.84 -5.89 -12.67
C ILE A 148 4.21 -7.24 -12.40
N VAL A 149 4.20 -8.10 -13.41
CA VAL A 149 3.50 -9.38 -13.37
C VAL A 149 4.37 -10.49 -13.94
N SER A 150 4.36 -11.67 -13.33
CA SER A 150 5.14 -12.80 -13.80
C SER A 150 4.68 -13.26 -15.18
N PHE A 151 3.39 -13.19 -15.48
CA PHE A 151 2.85 -13.56 -16.79
C PHE A 151 1.55 -12.83 -17.11
N LEU A 152 1.27 -12.69 -18.40
CA LEU A 152 0.06 -12.08 -18.95
C LEU A 152 -0.81 -13.14 -19.63
N LYS A 153 -2.05 -13.28 -19.19
CA LYS A 153 -3.07 -14.11 -19.83
C LYS A 153 -4.12 -13.23 -20.50
N LEU A 154 -4.51 -13.61 -21.70
CA LEU A 154 -5.53 -12.87 -22.45
C LEU A 154 -6.88 -12.87 -21.73
N SER A 155 -7.21 -13.94 -21.01
CA SER A 155 -8.43 -14.03 -20.20
C SER A 155 -8.48 -13.02 -19.08
N GLY A 156 -7.35 -12.80 -18.38
CA GLY A 156 -7.24 -11.78 -17.34
C GLY A 156 -7.25 -10.36 -17.92
N LEU A 157 -6.50 -10.15 -19.00
CA LEU A 157 -6.43 -8.84 -19.66
C LEU A 157 -7.81 -8.37 -20.15
N ARG A 158 -8.62 -9.25 -20.74
CA ARG A 158 -9.96 -8.92 -21.26
C ARG A 158 -10.87 -8.26 -20.21
N ILE A 159 -10.69 -8.59 -18.95
CA ILE A 159 -11.51 -8.03 -17.86
C ILE A 159 -11.23 -6.53 -17.66
N LEU A 160 -10.01 -6.09 -17.97
CA LEU A 160 -9.54 -4.72 -17.73
C LEU A 160 -9.27 -3.93 -19.01
N LEU A 161 -9.34 -4.57 -20.18
CA LEU A 161 -8.85 -3.99 -21.44
C LEU A 161 -9.56 -2.70 -21.83
N ASP A 162 -10.88 -2.63 -21.61
CA ASP A 162 -11.65 -1.44 -21.96
C ASP A 162 -11.35 -0.26 -21.01
N ASP A 163 -11.14 -0.55 -19.74
CA ASP A 163 -10.75 0.45 -18.74
C ASP A 163 -9.33 0.96 -19.01
N LEU A 164 -8.40 0.06 -19.33
CA LEU A 164 -7.03 0.42 -19.71
C LEU A 164 -6.99 1.23 -21.01
N ARG A 165 -7.86 0.92 -21.99
CA ARG A 165 -7.96 1.71 -23.24
C ARG A 165 -8.38 3.14 -22.94
N LYS A 166 -9.47 3.32 -22.18
CA LYS A 166 -9.96 4.64 -21.77
C LYS A 166 -8.90 5.42 -20.99
N PHE A 167 -8.15 4.75 -20.12
CA PHE A 167 -7.05 5.34 -19.40
C PHE A 167 -5.93 5.81 -20.33
N CYS A 168 -5.47 4.95 -21.25
CA CYS A 168 -4.36 5.27 -22.17
C CYS A 168 -4.70 6.33 -23.22
N GLU A 169 -5.99 6.56 -23.51
CA GLU A 169 -6.45 7.61 -24.43
C GLU A 169 -6.42 9.01 -23.82
N GLN A 170 -6.27 9.13 -22.51
CA GLN A 170 -6.20 10.42 -21.83
C GLN A 170 -4.80 11.03 -21.94
N GLU A 171 -4.76 12.33 -22.17
CA GLU A 171 -3.51 13.07 -22.27
C GLU A 171 -2.76 13.08 -20.94
N GLY A 172 -1.46 12.81 -20.98
CA GLY A 172 -0.61 12.75 -19.79
C GLY A 172 -0.61 11.39 -19.06
N HIS A 173 -1.56 10.51 -19.37
CA HIS A 173 -1.62 9.18 -18.75
C HIS A 173 -0.61 8.22 -19.37
N ARG A 174 -0.05 7.33 -18.56
CA ARG A 174 0.98 6.38 -18.98
C ARG A 174 0.77 5.00 -18.40
N LEU A 175 0.79 3.97 -19.25
CA LEU A 175 0.80 2.56 -18.84
C LEU A 175 2.18 1.94 -19.05
N ARG A 176 2.76 1.38 -18.01
CA ARG A 176 3.99 0.59 -18.06
C ARG A 176 3.72 -0.83 -17.61
N VAL A 177 4.21 -1.80 -18.38
CA VAL A 177 4.05 -3.21 -18.07
C VAL A 177 5.40 -3.89 -18.12
N ILE A 178 5.74 -4.63 -17.07
CA ILE A 178 6.90 -5.52 -17.01
C ILE A 178 6.38 -6.93 -16.78
N THR A 179 6.78 -7.85 -17.64
CA THR A 179 6.40 -9.26 -17.54
C THR A 179 7.59 -10.16 -17.89
N THR A 180 7.42 -11.46 -17.76
CA THR A 180 8.46 -12.45 -18.07
C THR A 180 7.96 -13.52 -19.06
N THR A 181 8.90 -14.27 -19.62
CA THR A 181 8.62 -15.49 -20.39
C THR A 181 8.58 -16.74 -19.52
N TYR A 182 8.61 -16.60 -18.20
CA TYR A 182 8.64 -17.69 -17.24
C TYR A 182 7.56 -18.75 -17.53
N CYS A 183 7.98 -20.00 -17.56
CA CYS A 183 7.13 -21.17 -17.87
C CYS A 183 6.33 -21.06 -19.19
N GLY A 184 6.71 -20.19 -20.13
CA GLY A 184 5.93 -19.95 -21.35
C GLY A 184 4.49 -19.47 -21.09
N ALA A 185 4.23 -18.91 -19.90
CA ALA A 185 2.89 -18.58 -19.44
C ALA A 185 2.34 -17.28 -20.02
N THR A 186 3.21 -16.35 -20.42
CA THR A 186 2.81 -15.10 -21.08
C THR A 186 2.34 -15.37 -22.50
N GLN A 187 1.13 -14.92 -22.84
CA GLN A 187 0.54 -15.09 -24.16
C GLN A 187 0.88 -13.90 -25.08
N GLY A 188 1.49 -14.14 -26.24
CA GLY A 188 1.84 -13.10 -27.21
C GLY A 188 0.68 -12.19 -27.58
N LYS A 189 -0.53 -12.76 -27.79
CA LYS A 189 -1.74 -11.98 -28.08
C LYS A 189 -2.12 -11.00 -26.97
N ALA A 190 -1.83 -11.28 -25.70
CA ALA A 190 -2.07 -10.35 -24.61
C ALA A 190 -1.06 -9.20 -24.65
N VAL A 191 0.20 -9.49 -24.95
CA VAL A 191 1.24 -8.47 -25.15
C VAL A 191 0.90 -7.56 -26.32
N GLU A 192 0.51 -8.14 -27.47
CA GLU A 192 0.11 -7.38 -28.68
C GLU A 192 -1.07 -6.43 -28.41
N GLN A 193 -2.09 -6.90 -27.68
CA GLN A 193 -3.24 -6.05 -27.34
C GLN A 193 -2.86 -4.87 -26.44
N LEU A 194 -1.98 -5.09 -25.48
CA LEU A 194 -1.48 -3.99 -24.62
C LEU A 194 -0.57 -3.05 -25.40
N ALA A 195 0.32 -3.59 -26.24
CA ALA A 195 1.23 -2.78 -27.06
C ALA A 195 0.48 -1.91 -28.10
N ALA A 196 -0.72 -2.28 -28.48
CA ALA A 196 -1.57 -1.48 -29.38
C ALA A 196 -2.26 -0.31 -28.68
N LEU A 197 -2.23 -0.23 -27.34
CA LEU A 197 -2.80 0.92 -26.62
C LEU A 197 -1.84 2.12 -26.70
N PRO A 198 -2.37 3.36 -26.84
CA PRO A 198 -1.54 4.55 -26.82
C PRO A 198 -0.86 4.71 -25.45
N ASN A 199 0.21 5.48 -25.41
CA ASN A 199 0.95 5.81 -24.17
C ASN A 199 1.36 4.59 -23.31
N THR A 200 1.53 3.42 -23.97
CA THR A 200 1.86 2.14 -23.33
C THR A 200 3.29 1.72 -23.63
N SER A 201 4.03 1.29 -22.63
CA SER A 201 5.33 0.65 -22.80
C SER A 201 5.36 -0.71 -22.12
N ILE A 202 5.86 -1.72 -22.85
CA ILE A 202 5.96 -3.09 -22.34
C ILE A 202 7.42 -3.53 -22.38
N ARG A 203 7.87 -4.12 -21.28
CA ARG A 203 9.17 -4.78 -21.19
C ARG A 203 8.98 -6.24 -20.81
N ILE A 204 9.66 -7.11 -21.51
CA ILE A 204 9.62 -8.55 -21.29
C ILE A 204 11.00 -9.03 -20.86
N SER A 205 11.08 -9.62 -19.68
CA SER A 205 12.30 -10.30 -19.24
C SER A 205 12.30 -11.70 -19.83
N TYR A 206 13.37 -12.02 -20.52
CA TYR A 206 13.64 -13.34 -21.12
C TYR A 206 14.58 -14.19 -20.26
N ASN A 207 14.88 -13.74 -19.05
CA ASN A 207 15.78 -14.45 -18.15
C ASN A 207 15.10 -15.76 -17.71
N ALA A 208 15.59 -16.90 -18.18
CA ALA A 208 15.10 -18.22 -17.83
C ALA A 208 15.83 -18.82 -16.61
N ASP A 209 16.92 -18.20 -16.19
CA ASP A 209 17.77 -18.69 -15.10
C ASP A 209 17.17 -18.33 -13.75
N ILE A 210 16.44 -19.27 -13.18
CA ILE A 210 15.80 -19.18 -11.84
C ILE A 210 16.73 -19.74 -10.75
N GLU A 211 17.98 -20.02 -11.05
CA GLU A 211 18.87 -20.60 -10.04
C GLU A 211 19.36 -19.61 -8.97
N HIS A 212 18.95 -18.34 -8.99
CA HIS A 212 19.43 -17.32 -8.06
C HIS A 212 18.35 -16.35 -7.53
N LEU A 213 17.17 -16.88 -7.18
CA LEU A 213 16.21 -16.12 -6.37
C LEU A 213 15.95 -16.84 -5.06
#